data_8ec90da647d9bb0b2099278097387dc6
#
_entry.id   8ec90da647d9bb0b2099278097387dc6
#
_cell.length_a   1.000
_cell.length_b   1.000
_cell.length_c   1.000
_cell.angle_alpha   90.00
_cell.angle_beta   90.00
_cell.angle_gamma   90.00
#
_symmetry.space_group_name_H-M   'P 1'
#
loop_
_entity.id
_entity.type
_entity.pdbx_description
1 polymer ?
#
loop_
_entity_poly.entity_id
_entity_poly.type
_entity_poly.pdbx_seq_one_letter_code
_entity_poly.pdbx_strand_id
1 'polypeptide(L)'
;MTVIINGSGLTIEKVIDVARHNEKVKLHPDALKRIKTCRAMLEKKIDAHEIMYGVNTGIGEFSEVVLTDDQVKEFQKYLIYNHAAGIGDPALIEYVRGAMLGRINVHAHGNSGCRPEITLTLVEMLNKGVTPYVCQKGSVGACGDLAPMSQIALLMLGEGQAYYKGKLLDGKDAMKKAGISIPSLQARDGLSIINGSNVLTAMSAIFLYDSNNWLKQAEIAAAMSLEALKANMKPYSARLHEVRGFKGAIRSAEAIRKLVEGGDLKEERIKCKVQDAYSMRSTPQVIGTAHDALDYARSQVEIELNGVGDNPVFFPKEDLQISGANFQGSPVSLPMDMAGAAITMVSVMSERRLNRLNNPALNVGLPAFLTKGAGMFSGMMLSQYTADMQIVEQRILSAPASIQSIPAAADQEDFVSMGMNTAIKNFQILDNAYGILGIEFMAAAQALDFRDYKFGKGVKKAKEIIRKHVEFLDVDRPLYKDHTAMKELVKSCEILKEVEKIVGSLE
;
A
#
# COMPACT_ATOMS: atom_id res chain seq x y z
N MET A 1 1.36 15.64 -14.51
CA MET A 1 -0.06 15.95 -14.91
C MET A 1 -0.77 16.49 -13.68
N THR A 2 -1.72 17.41 -13.77
CA THR A 2 -2.42 17.92 -12.57
C THR A 2 -3.61 17.03 -12.24
N VAL A 3 -3.67 16.55 -10.98
CA VAL A 3 -4.80 15.75 -10.48
C VAL A 3 -5.94 16.68 -10.05
N ILE A 4 -7.11 16.53 -10.67
CA ILE A 4 -8.30 17.32 -10.36
C ILE A 4 -9.14 16.56 -9.32
N ILE A 5 -9.44 17.21 -8.20
CA ILE A 5 -10.22 16.66 -7.10
C ILE A 5 -11.65 17.20 -7.14
N ASN A 6 -12.60 16.27 -7.17
CA ASN A 6 -14.04 16.58 -7.27
C ASN A 6 -14.93 15.68 -6.38
N GLY A 7 -14.37 14.98 -5.39
CA GLY A 7 -15.11 14.05 -4.54
C GLY A 7 -15.24 12.64 -5.13
N SER A 8 -15.01 12.47 -6.41
CA SER A 8 -15.11 11.17 -7.10
C SER A 8 -14.02 10.97 -8.14
N GLY A 9 -13.80 9.72 -8.55
CA GLY A 9 -12.83 9.39 -9.59
C GLY A 9 -11.36 9.47 -9.15
N LEU A 10 -11.09 9.45 -7.84
CA LEU A 10 -9.74 9.27 -7.30
C LEU A 10 -9.40 7.78 -7.34
N THR A 11 -8.36 7.40 -8.09
CA THR A 11 -7.86 6.02 -8.20
C THR A 11 -6.57 5.85 -7.41
N ILE A 12 -6.17 4.61 -7.20
CA ILE A 12 -4.90 4.29 -6.54
C ILE A 12 -3.72 4.92 -7.30
N GLU A 13 -3.72 4.90 -8.64
CA GLU A 13 -2.66 5.51 -9.47
C GLU A 13 -2.56 7.03 -9.22
N LYS A 14 -3.70 7.72 -9.12
CA LYS A 14 -3.70 9.16 -8.80
C LYS A 14 -3.17 9.45 -7.40
N VAL A 15 -3.40 8.55 -6.45
CA VAL A 15 -2.78 8.65 -5.11
C VAL A 15 -1.26 8.56 -5.24
N ILE A 16 -0.75 7.59 -6.01
CA ILE A 16 0.70 7.44 -6.28
C ILE A 16 1.27 8.67 -6.97
N ASP A 17 0.60 9.21 -7.99
CA ASP A 17 1.03 10.40 -8.71
C ASP A 17 1.26 11.59 -7.77
N VAL A 18 0.32 11.83 -6.83
CA VAL A 18 0.44 12.95 -5.89
C VAL A 18 1.37 12.62 -4.73
N ALA A 19 1.26 11.45 -4.14
CA ALA A 19 1.98 11.07 -2.93
C ALA A 19 3.48 10.85 -3.20
N ARG A 20 3.81 10.13 -4.28
CA ARG A 20 5.18 9.67 -4.60
C ARG A 20 5.84 10.53 -5.69
N HIS A 21 5.07 10.91 -6.73
CA HIS A 21 5.61 11.66 -7.87
C HIS A 21 5.41 13.17 -7.77
N ASN A 22 4.81 13.67 -6.68
CA ASN A 22 4.61 15.09 -6.42
C ASN A 22 3.79 15.83 -7.49
N GLU A 23 2.90 15.13 -8.19
CA GLU A 23 1.97 15.75 -9.12
C GLU A 23 1.11 16.79 -8.40
N LYS A 24 0.80 17.87 -9.13
CA LYS A 24 0.01 18.98 -8.59
C LYS A 24 -1.45 18.59 -8.43
N VAL A 25 -2.09 19.17 -7.42
CA VAL A 25 -3.50 18.98 -7.11
C VAL A 25 -4.28 20.27 -7.34
N LYS A 26 -5.47 20.17 -7.92
CA LYS A 26 -6.39 21.30 -8.10
C LYS A 26 -7.80 20.89 -7.68
N LEU A 27 -8.42 21.67 -6.82
CA LEU A 27 -9.83 21.50 -6.48
C LEU A 27 -10.72 21.95 -7.64
N HIS A 28 -11.70 21.11 -8.03
CA HIS A 28 -12.65 21.45 -9.07
C HIS A 28 -13.56 22.62 -8.61
N PRO A 29 -13.94 23.58 -9.49
CA PRO A 29 -14.81 24.68 -9.10
C PRO A 29 -16.13 24.25 -8.47
N ASP A 30 -16.75 23.18 -8.98
CA ASP A 30 -18.00 22.64 -8.42
C ASP A 30 -17.80 22.07 -7.01
N ALA A 31 -16.65 21.43 -6.72
CA ALA A 31 -16.32 20.99 -5.38
C ALA A 31 -16.21 22.16 -4.41
N LEU A 32 -15.53 23.24 -4.82
CA LEU A 32 -15.45 24.47 -4.03
C LEU A 32 -16.84 25.08 -3.77
N LYS A 33 -17.73 25.05 -4.76
CA LYS A 33 -19.11 25.50 -4.61
C LYS A 33 -19.87 24.65 -3.58
N ARG A 34 -19.72 23.30 -3.64
CA ARG A 34 -20.37 22.40 -2.66
C ARG A 34 -19.87 22.65 -1.24
N ILE A 35 -18.55 22.81 -1.05
CA ILE A 35 -17.96 23.14 0.27
C ILE A 35 -18.57 24.43 0.81
N LYS A 36 -18.61 25.51 0.00
CA LYS A 36 -19.21 26.81 0.39
C LYS A 36 -20.68 26.66 0.74
N THR A 37 -21.46 25.90 -0.03
CA THR A 37 -22.90 25.70 0.23
C THR A 37 -23.12 24.95 1.56
N CYS A 38 -22.31 23.91 1.82
CA CYS A 38 -22.37 23.15 3.07
C CYS A 38 -21.97 24.04 4.27
N ARG A 39 -20.93 24.83 4.14
CA ARG A 39 -20.51 25.76 5.19
C ARG A 39 -21.59 26.81 5.50
N ALA A 40 -22.20 27.41 4.48
CA ALA A 40 -23.26 28.40 4.66
C ALA A 40 -24.48 27.83 5.39
N MET A 41 -24.85 26.57 5.13
CA MET A 41 -25.91 25.86 5.90
C MET A 41 -25.49 25.71 7.36
N LEU A 42 -24.25 25.24 7.62
CA LEU A 42 -23.75 25.05 8.98
C LEU A 42 -23.74 26.37 9.77
N GLU A 43 -23.31 27.48 9.17
CA GLU A 43 -23.30 28.80 9.82
C GLU A 43 -24.69 29.26 10.21
N LYS A 44 -25.70 29.05 9.36
CA LYS A 44 -27.11 29.34 9.73
C LYS A 44 -27.58 28.54 10.94
N LYS A 45 -27.20 27.27 11.05
CA LYS A 45 -27.55 26.43 12.20
C LYS A 45 -26.80 26.86 13.48
N ILE A 46 -25.55 27.30 13.35
CA ILE A 46 -24.80 27.88 14.49
C ILE A 46 -25.49 29.17 14.97
N ASP A 47 -25.84 30.07 14.05
CA ASP A 47 -26.51 31.31 14.38
C ASP A 47 -27.92 31.07 15.01
N ALA A 48 -28.57 29.97 14.63
CA ALA A 48 -29.84 29.54 15.23
C ALA A 48 -29.65 28.79 16.57
N HIS A 49 -28.43 28.65 17.07
CA HIS A 49 -28.06 27.90 18.27
C HIS A 49 -28.56 26.45 18.27
N GLU A 50 -28.65 25.79 17.10
CA GLU A 50 -28.92 24.36 17.02
C GLU A 50 -27.79 23.57 17.65
N ILE A 51 -28.11 22.60 18.52
CA ILE A 51 -27.12 21.72 19.13
C ILE A 51 -26.67 20.69 18.10
N MET A 52 -25.36 20.70 17.79
CA MET A 52 -24.77 19.84 16.78
C MET A 52 -23.50 19.18 17.32
N TYR A 53 -23.43 17.84 17.25
CA TYR A 53 -22.29 17.06 17.68
C TYR A 53 -20.97 17.53 17.03
N GLY A 54 -19.96 17.79 17.88
CA GLY A 54 -18.62 18.19 17.43
C GLY A 54 -18.55 19.55 16.72
N VAL A 55 -19.61 20.34 16.77
CA VAL A 55 -19.68 21.72 16.30
C VAL A 55 -19.75 22.67 17.50
N ASN A 56 -20.77 22.52 18.35
CA ASN A 56 -20.97 23.25 19.58
C ASN A 56 -21.22 22.33 20.79
N THR A 57 -20.83 21.07 20.69
CA THR A 57 -20.73 20.12 21.81
C THR A 57 -19.31 19.59 21.91
N GLY A 58 -18.98 18.92 23.02
CA GLY A 58 -17.81 18.07 23.10
C GLY A 58 -17.90 16.88 22.12
N ILE A 59 -16.94 15.97 22.16
CA ILE A 59 -16.88 14.78 21.30
C ILE A 59 -16.72 13.52 22.14
N GLY A 60 -16.99 12.34 21.54
CA GLY A 60 -16.92 11.05 22.20
C GLY A 60 -17.81 11.02 23.45
N GLU A 61 -17.27 10.63 24.59
CA GLU A 61 -17.98 10.59 25.89
C GLU A 61 -18.54 11.95 26.32
N PHE A 62 -17.96 13.06 25.84
CA PHE A 62 -18.42 14.43 26.15
C PHE A 62 -19.44 14.98 25.15
N SER A 63 -20.07 14.16 24.33
CA SER A 63 -21.04 14.57 23.29
C SER A 63 -22.25 15.34 23.83
N GLU A 64 -22.64 15.08 25.07
CA GLU A 64 -23.77 15.72 25.73
C GLU A 64 -23.43 17.09 26.38
N VAL A 65 -22.14 17.47 26.39
CA VAL A 65 -21.68 18.73 26.97
C VAL A 65 -21.76 19.84 25.93
N VAL A 66 -22.72 20.75 26.07
CA VAL A 66 -22.87 21.92 25.20
C VAL A 66 -21.82 23.00 25.55
N LEU A 67 -21.15 23.53 24.57
CA LEU A 67 -20.10 24.55 24.70
C LEU A 67 -20.70 25.94 24.51
N THR A 68 -20.17 26.94 25.24
CA THR A 68 -20.47 28.36 24.99
C THR A 68 -19.80 28.84 23.71
N ASP A 69 -20.24 29.96 23.12
CA ASP A 69 -19.69 30.48 21.88
C ASP A 69 -18.18 30.80 21.97
N ASP A 70 -17.70 31.24 23.13
CA ASP A 70 -16.26 31.44 23.36
C ASP A 70 -15.50 30.13 23.44
N GLN A 71 -16.07 29.11 24.10
CA GLN A 71 -15.48 27.77 24.16
C GLN A 71 -15.43 27.10 22.79
N VAL A 72 -16.42 27.28 21.92
CA VAL A 72 -16.46 26.70 20.58
C VAL A 72 -15.25 27.13 19.74
N LYS A 73 -14.80 28.39 19.86
CA LYS A 73 -13.62 28.89 19.13
C LYS A 73 -12.33 28.28 19.62
N GLU A 74 -12.14 28.19 20.95
CA GLU A 74 -10.94 27.60 21.53
C GLU A 74 -10.93 26.07 21.41
N PHE A 75 -12.08 25.45 21.42
CA PHE A 75 -12.25 24.00 21.34
C PHE A 75 -11.54 23.40 20.11
N GLN A 76 -11.56 24.07 18.96
CA GLN A 76 -10.90 23.56 17.74
C GLN A 76 -9.39 23.37 17.95
N LYS A 77 -8.74 24.27 18.70
CA LYS A 77 -7.33 24.15 19.06
C LYS A 77 -7.10 22.99 20.05
N TYR A 78 -7.85 22.95 21.12
CA TYR A 78 -7.69 21.89 22.14
C TYR A 78 -8.06 20.53 21.61
N LEU A 79 -9.02 20.44 20.70
CA LEU A 79 -9.36 19.22 19.98
C LEU A 79 -8.15 18.66 19.23
N ILE A 80 -7.43 19.49 18.47
CA ILE A 80 -6.24 19.06 17.75
C ILE A 80 -5.12 18.68 18.73
N TYR A 81 -4.92 19.44 19.80
CA TYR A 81 -3.86 19.20 20.79
C TYR A 81 -4.00 17.85 21.48
N ASN A 82 -5.19 17.56 22.02
CA ASN A 82 -5.38 16.33 22.79
C ASN A 82 -5.37 15.06 21.91
N HIS A 83 -5.66 15.21 20.60
CA HIS A 83 -5.63 14.10 19.65
C HIS A 83 -4.25 13.92 18.98
N ALA A 84 -3.34 14.90 19.05
CA ALA A 84 -1.99 14.79 18.49
C ALA A 84 -1.06 13.96 19.41
N ALA A 85 -1.45 12.74 19.72
CA ALA A 85 -0.87 11.88 20.78
C ALA A 85 -0.11 10.66 20.22
N GLY A 86 0.50 10.77 19.05
CA GLY A 86 1.28 9.69 18.44
C GLY A 86 2.68 9.51 19.01
N ILE A 87 3.29 8.35 18.73
CA ILE A 87 4.66 7.99 19.12
C ILE A 87 5.35 7.15 18.01
N GLY A 88 6.67 7.04 18.09
CA GLY A 88 7.51 6.21 17.20
C GLY A 88 8.12 6.99 16.05
N ASP A 89 8.68 6.25 15.10
CA ASP A 89 9.34 6.81 13.93
C ASP A 89 8.36 7.63 13.07
N PRO A 90 8.86 8.57 12.25
CA PRO A 90 8.02 9.31 11.32
C PRO A 90 7.40 8.38 10.26
N ALA A 91 6.14 8.60 9.96
CA ALA A 91 5.49 8.00 8.81
C ALA A 91 6.16 8.48 7.52
N LEU A 92 6.20 7.64 6.50
CA LEU A 92 6.78 8.02 5.21
C LEU A 92 6.02 9.21 4.60
N ILE A 93 6.76 10.09 3.96
CA ILE A 93 6.22 11.30 3.31
C ILE A 93 5.04 10.97 2.40
N GLU A 94 5.14 9.89 1.63
CA GLU A 94 4.08 9.46 0.71
C GLU A 94 2.79 9.05 1.43
N TYR A 95 2.84 8.47 2.63
CA TYR A 95 1.65 8.13 3.40
C TYR A 95 0.91 9.38 3.86
N VAL A 96 1.64 10.34 4.38
CA VAL A 96 1.08 11.63 4.87
C VAL A 96 0.49 12.43 3.71
N ARG A 97 1.18 12.49 2.57
CA ARG A 97 0.70 13.19 1.37
C ARG A 97 -0.56 12.53 0.80
N GLY A 98 -0.59 11.19 0.77
CA GLY A 98 -1.79 10.44 0.38
C GLY A 98 -2.97 10.68 1.31
N ALA A 99 -2.74 10.73 2.63
CA ALA A 99 -3.78 11.04 3.62
C ALA A 99 -4.35 12.46 3.44
N MET A 100 -3.49 13.45 3.21
CA MET A 100 -3.92 14.82 2.89
C MET A 100 -4.77 14.86 1.62
N LEU A 101 -4.37 14.14 0.56
CA LEU A 101 -5.13 14.03 -0.68
C LEU A 101 -6.51 13.40 -0.45
N GLY A 102 -6.57 12.28 0.29
CA GLY A 102 -7.82 11.63 0.67
C GLY A 102 -8.74 12.58 1.44
N ARG A 103 -8.19 13.34 2.41
CA ARG A 103 -8.98 14.32 3.17
C ARG A 103 -9.53 15.46 2.30
N ILE A 104 -8.73 15.97 1.36
CA ILE A 104 -9.21 16.96 0.37
C ILE A 104 -10.37 16.38 -0.45
N ASN A 105 -10.29 15.11 -0.86
CA ASN A 105 -11.36 14.49 -1.64
C ASN A 105 -12.66 14.30 -0.83
N VAL A 106 -12.56 13.95 0.45
CA VAL A 106 -13.72 13.93 1.38
C VAL A 106 -14.37 15.31 1.46
N HIS A 107 -13.59 16.36 1.67
CA HIS A 107 -14.11 17.75 1.71
C HIS A 107 -14.77 18.15 0.38
N ALA A 108 -14.25 17.68 -0.75
CA ALA A 108 -14.76 18.02 -2.09
C ALA A 108 -16.20 17.54 -2.33
N HIS A 109 -16.71 16.58 -1.55
CA HIS A 109 -18.13 16.22 -1.58
C HIS A 109 -19.06 17.33 -1.10
N GLY A 110 -18.56 18.21 -0.20
CA GLY A 110 -19.37 19.27 0.39
C GLY A 110 -20.29 18.79 1.50
N ASN A 111 -19.85 17.77 2.26
CA ASN A 111 -20.60 17.16 3.36
C ASN A 111 -19.91 17.29 4.73
N SER A 112 -18.74 17.92 4.80
CA SER A 112 -17.93 18.01 6.03
C SER A 112 -18.18 19.25 6.87
N GLY A 113 -18.79 20.30 6.32
CA GLY A 113 -19.07 21.57 7.02
C GLY A 113 -17.83 22.45 7.28
N CYS A 114 -16.64 22.07 6.78
CA CYS A 114 -15.44 22.89 6.94
C CYS A 114 -15.48 24.14 6.06
N ARG A 115 -14.71 25.16 6.45
CA ARG A 115 -14.52 26.33 5.60
C ARG A 115 -13.61 26.00 4.40
N PRO A 116 -13.84 26.66 3.25
CA PRO A 116 -13.03 26.45 2.05
C PRO A 116 -11.52 26.65 2.28
N GLU A 117 -11.13 27.58 3.14
CA GLU A 117 -9.73 27.90 3.46
C GLU A 117 -8.98 26.68 4.00
N ILE A 118 -9.64 25.83 4.78
CA ILE A 118 -9.06 24.59 5.33
C ILE A 118 -8.66 23.64 4.19
N THR A 119 -9.58 23.36 3.27
CA THR A 119 -9.32 22.51 2.12
C THR A 119 -8.24 23.10 1.21
N LEU A 120 -8.30 24.40 0.94
CA LEU A 120 -7.33 25.09 0.09
C LEU A 120 -5.94 25.11 0.71
N THR A 121 -5.81 25.24 2.03
CA THR A 121 -4.51 25.15 2.72
C THR A 121 -3.90 23.75 2.56
N LEU A 122 -4.68 22.67 2.69
CA LEU A 122 -4.19 21.31 2.39
C LEU A 122 -3.70 21.16 0.95
N VAL A 123 -4.43 21.72 -0.02
CA VAL A 123 -4.03 21.74 -1.44
C VAL A 123 -2.71 22.51 -1.62
N GLU A 124 -2.54 23.66 -0.97
CA GLU A 124 -1.31 24.43 -1.03
C GLU A 124 -0.13 23.68 -0.41
N MET A 125 -0.33 23.03 0.74
CA MET A 125 0.70 22.21 1.39
C MET A 125 1.19 21.11 0.45
N LEU A 126 0.28 20.33 -0.18
CA LEU A 126 0.63 19.32 -1.17
C LEU A 126 1.42 19.92 -2.34
N ASN A 127 0.92 21.01 -2.91
CA ASN A 127 1.49 21.65 -4.09
C ASN A 127 2.84 22.31 -3.85
N LYS A 128 3.07 22.83 -2.65
CA LYS A 128 4.32 23.50 -2.28
C LYS A 128 5.31 22.57 -1.59
N GLY A 129 4.93 21.29 -1.36
CA GLY A 129 5.79 20.25 -0.78
C GLY A 129 6.04 20.43 0.72
N VAL A 130 5.06 20.98 1.45
CA VAL A 130 5.05 20.96 2.91
C VAL A 130 4.35 19.71 3.39
N THR A 131 5.09 18.80 4.01
CA THR A 131 4.55 17.52 4.52
C THR A 131 4.70 17.47 6.04
N PRO A 132 3.60 17.40 6.81
CA PRO A 132 3.63 17.31 8.26
C PRO A 132 4.44 16.13 8.76
N TYR A 133 5.11 16.29 9.90
CA TYR A 133 5.68 15.19 10.65
C TYR A 133 4.54 14.45 11.36
N VAL A 134 4.43 13.16 11.12
CA VAL A 134 3.38 12.31 11.68
C VAL A 134 4.02 11.05 12.26
N CYS A 135 3.70 10.69 13.50
CA CYS A 135 4.17 9.45 14.11
C CYS A 135 3.47 8.22 13.52
N GLN A 136 4.20 7.12 13.38
CA GLN A 136 3.62 5.87 12.84
C GLN A 136 2.59 5.23 13.77
N LYS A 137 2.69 5.42 15.08
CA LYS A 137 1.84 4.76 16.08
C LYS A 137 0.97 5.78 16.82
N GLY A 138 -0.32 5.47 17.00
CA GLY A 138 -1.25 6.34 17.71
C GLY A 138 -2.71 6.20 17.30
N SER A 139 -3.01 5.54 16.18
CA SER A 139 -4.38 5.26 15.76
C SER A 139 -4.78 3.81 16.05
N VAL A 140 -5.92 3.61 16.69
CA VAL A 140 -6.62 2.33 16.82
C VAL A 140 -7.81 2.24 15.85
N GLY A 141 -8.07 3.32 15.10
CA GLY A 141 -9.19 3.42 14.16
C GLY A 141 -10.51 3.86 14.82
N ALA A 142 -10.44 4.37 16.06
CA ALA A 142 -11.54 5.05 16.72
C ALA A 142 -11.77 6.41 16.06
N CYS A 143 -12.96 6.68 15.55
CA CYS A 143 -13.27 7.85 14.71
C CYS A 143 -12.34 8.01 13.49
N GLY A 144 -11.79 6.92 12.98
CA GLY A 144 -10.73 6.90 11.98
C GLY A 144 -9.34 7.13 12.57
N ASP A 145 -8.48 7.83 11.84
CA ASP A 145 -7.07 8.02 12.16
C ASP A 145 -6.81 9.32 12.93
N LEU A 146 -7.47 9.51 14.09
CA LEU A 146 -7.46 10.79 14.82
C LEU A 146 -6.05 11.30 15.13
N ALA A 147 -5.19 10.49 15.75
CA ALA A 147 -3.87 10.95 16.19
C ALA A 147 -2.97 11.39 15.01
N PRO A 148 -2.78 10.58 13.96
CA PRO A 148 -1.96 11.02 12.83
C PRO A 148 -2.59 12.17 12.03
N MET A 149 -3.93 12.21 11.88
CA MET A 149 -4.61 13.32 11.23
C MET A 149 -4.52 14.62 12.05
N SER A 150 -4.50 14.52 13.38
CA SER A 150 -4.29 15.68 14.24
C SER A 150 -2.87 16.25 14.13
N GLN A 151 -1.87 15.40 13.95
CA GLN A 151 -0.52 15.88 13.66
C GLN A 151 -0.43 16.59 12.30
N ILE A 152 -1.22 16.20 11.31
CA ILE A 152 -1.40 16.97 10.08
C ILE A 152 -2.06 18.33 10.39
N ALA A 153 -3.12 18.32 11.21
CA ALA A 153 -3.88 19.52 11.56
C ALA A 153 -3.11 20.55 12.40
N LEU A 154 -2.05 20.14 13.13
CA LEU A 154 -1.19 21.08 13.88
C LEU A 154 -0.63 22.20 13.00
N LEU A 155 -0.36 21.93 11.72
CA LEU A 155 0.13 22.95 10.81
C LEU A 155 -0.92 24.04 10.50
N MET A 156 -2.22 23.74 10.67
CA MET A 156 -3.29 24.73 10.58
C MET A 156 -3.30 25.71 11.76
N LEU A 157 -2.57 25.36 12.83
CA LEU A 157 -2.32 26.23 13.99
C LEU A 157 -0.94 26.90 13.93
N GLY A 158 -0.13 26.55 12.91
CA GLY A 158 1.27 26.97 12.83
C GLY A 158 2.18 26.26 13.83
N GLU A 159 1.76 25.07 14.29
CA GLU A 159 2.44 24.28 15.29
C GLU A 159 2.88 22.93 14.72
N GLY A 160 3.46 22.05 15.56
CA GLY A 160 4.05 20.81 15.12
C GLY A 160 5.29 21.01 14.26
N GLN A 161 5.65 20.01 13.47
CA GLN A 161 6.81 20.01 12.58
C GLN A 161 6.41 19.58 11.17
N ALA A 162 7.19 19.99 10.17
CA ALA A 162 6.98 19.57 8.79
C ALA A 162 8.29 19.45 8.00
N TYR A 163 8.31 18.52 7.07
CA TYR A 163 9.34 18.44 6.04
C TYR A 163 9.08 19.47 4.96
N TYR A 164 10.10 20.27 4.65
CA TYR A 164 10.09 21.20 3.54
C TYR A 164 11.47 21.26 2.89
N LYS A 165 11.55 20.98 1.58
CA LYS A 165 12.81 20.91 0.82
C LYS A 165 13.88 20.01 1.49
N GLY A 166 13.46 18.84 1.96
CA GLY A 166 14.33 17.85 2.60
C GLY A 166 14.77 18.15 4.03
N LYS A 167 14.25 19.22 4.65
CA LYS A 167 14.56 19.62 6.03
C LYS A 167 13.31 19.52 6.91
N LEU A 168 13.49 19.01 8.13
CA LEU A 168 12.47 19.07 9.18
C LEU A 168 12.55 20.44 9.84
N LEU A 169 11.43 21.17 9.88
CA LEU A 169 11.28 22.54 10.39
C LEU A 169 10.09 22.60 11.35
N ASP A 170 10.05 23.60 12.20
CA ASP A 170 8.83 23.93 12.94
C ASP A 170 7.72 24.32 11.97
N GLY A 171 6.47 23.95 12.31
CA GLY A 171 5.31 24.10 11.44
C GLY A 171 5.13 25.52 10.93
N LYS A 172 5.22 26.52 11.82
CA LYS A 172 5.13 27.94 11.45
C LYS A 172 6.20 28.36 10.43
N ASP A 173 7.44 27.90 10.63
CA ASP A 173 8.56 28.22 9.74
C ASP A 173 8.43 27.54 8.38
N ALA A 174 7.99 26.29 8.34
CA ALA A 174 7.75 25.55 7.11
C ALA A 174 6.66 26.24 6.27
N MET A 175 5.52 26.59 6.89
CA MET A 175 4.41 27.29 6.26
C MET A 175 4.85 28.67 5.73
N LYS A 176 5.53 29.46 6.55
CA LYS A 176 6.06 30.78 6.18
C LYS A 176 7.03 30.70 4.99
N LYS A 177 8.02 29.76 5.04
CA LYS A 177 9.01 29.59 3.96
C LYS A 177 8.37 29.13 2.66
N ALA A 178 7.27 28.37 2.74
CA ALA A 178 6.48 27.93 1.60
C ALA A 178 5.50 29.03 1.10
N GLY A 179 5.35 30.16 1.80
CA GLY A 179 4.39 31.19 1.47
C GLY A 179 2.94 30.69 1.59
N ILE A 180 2.64 29.91 2.63
CA ILE A 180 1.30 29.41 2.95
C ILE A 180 0.78 30.17 4.18
N SER A 181 -0.40 30.77 4.06
CA SER A 181 -1.07 31.43 5.17
C SER A 181 -1.65 30.39 6.13
N ILE A 182 -1.44 30.60 7.43
CA ILE A 182 -2.03 29.75 8.48
C ILE A 182 -3.46 30.26 8.74
N PRO A 183 -4.49 29.41 8.54
CA PRO A 183 -5.87 29.81 8.78
C PRO A 183 -6.15 29.91 10.29
N SER A 184 -7.05 30.81 10.71
CA SER A 184 -7.64 30.74 12.03
C SER A 184 -8.77 29.72 12.01
N LEU A 185 -8.79 28.74 12.92
CA LEU A 185 -9.84 27.73 12.95
C LEU A 185 -11.15 28.30 13.52
N GLN A 186 -12.27 27.86 12.98
CA GLN A 186 -13.63 28.15 13.43
C GLN A 186 -14.36 26.84 13.75
N ALA A 187 -15.57 26.95 14.31
CA ALA A 187 -16.41 25.77 14.63
C ALA A 187 -16.41 24.75 13.48
N ARG A 188 -16.24 23.48 13.80
CA ARG A 188 -16.16 22.33 12.89
C ARG A 188 -14.85 22.17 12.12
N ASP A 189 -14.04 23.21 11.92
CA ASP A 189 -12.82 23.13 11.09
C ASP A 189 -11.85 22.05 11.60
N GLY A 190 -11.55 22.04 12.90
CA GLY A 190 -10.64 21.05 13.49
C GLY A 190 -11.11 19.61 13.30
N LEU A 191 -12.35 19.33 13.69
CA LEU A 191 -12.91 17.97 13.58
C LEU A 191 -13.01 17.51 12.12
N SER A 192 -13.31 18.42 11.17
CA SER A 192 -13.38 18.08 9.75
C SER A 192 -12.04 17.66 9.16
N ILE A 193 -10.91 18.07 9.74
CA ILE A 193 -9.58 17.64 9.27
C ILE A 193 -9.25 16.24 9.79
N ILE A 194 -9.63 15.92 11.03
CA ILE A 194 -9.10 14.73 11.73
C ILE A 194 -10.01 13.51 11.68
N ASN A 195 -11.31 13.69 11.47
CA ASN A 195 -12.29 12.59 11.56
C ASN A 195 -12.35 11.80 10.25
N GLY A 196 -11.78 10.60 10.23
CA GLY A 196 -11.79 9.69 9.08
C GLY A 196 -10.52 8.85 8.94
N SER A 197 -10.62 7.73 8.22
CA SER A 197 -9.56 6.73 8.05
C SER A 197 -8.61 7.06 6.89
N ASN A 198 -8.19 8.31 6.74
CA ASN A 198 -7.46 8.75 5.55
C ASN A 198 -6.02 8.25 5.51
N VAL A 199 -5.36 8.04 6.65
CA VAL A 199 -3.99 7.50 6.69
C VAL A 199 -4.00 6.01 6.35
N LEU A 200 -4.91 5.23 6.96
CA LEU A 200 -5.15 3.84 6.60
C LEU A 200 -5.41 3.69 5.10
N THR A 201 -6.31 4.50 4.55
CA THR A 201 -6.71 4.42 3.14
C THR A 201 -5.56 4.77 2.20
N ALA A 202 -4.76 5.80 2.52
CA ALA A 202 -3.58 6.17 1.75
C ALA A 202 -2.51 5.09 1.77
N MET A 203 -2.18 4.56 2.94
CA MET A 203 -1.22 3.45 3.09
C MET A 203 -1.72 2.21 2.33
N SER A 204 -3.01 1.90 2.42
CA SER A 204 -3.61 0.78 1.70
C SER A 204 -3.51 0.93 0.17
N ALA A 205 -3.77 2.13 -0.35
CA ALA A 205 -3.62 2.43 -1.78
C ALA A 205 -2.18 2.22 -2.26
N ILE A 206 -1.19 2.72 -1.49
CA ILE A 206 0.24 2.57 -1.81
C ILE A 206 0.66 1.10 -1.74
N PHE A 207 0.26 0.39 -0.68
CA PHE A 207 0.53 -1.05 -0.53
C PHE A 207 -0.02 -1.87 -1.70
N LEU A 208 -1.26 -1.62 -2.11
CA LEU A 208 -1.90 -2.36 -3.22
C LEU A 208 -1.21 -2.10 -4.57
N TYR A 209 -0.79 -0.86 -4.82
CA TYR A 209 -0.01 -0.53 -6.01
C TYR A 209 1.33 -1.29 -6.04
N ASP A 210 2.08 -1.26 -4.95
CA ASP A 210 3.38 -1.91 -4.85
C ASP A 210 3.24 -3.44 -4.87
N SER A 211 2.22 -4.00 -4.21
CA SER A 211 1.92 -5.43 -4.19
C SER A 211 1.52 -5.97 -5.57
N ASN A 212 0.75 -5.21 -6.35
CA ASN A 212 0.41 -5.60 -7.73
C ASN A 212 1.67 -5.69 -8.61
N ASN A 213 2.57 -4.71 -8.49
CA ASN A 213 3.85 -4.73 -9.21
C ASN A 213 4.76 -5.89 -8.72
N TRP A 214 4.71 -6.22 -7.44
CA TRP A 214 5.43 -7.35 -6.88
C TRP A 214 4.89 -8.70 -7.40
N LEU A 215 3.56 -8.87 -7.50
CA LEU A 215 2.95 -10.10 -8.06
C LEU A 215 3.36 -10.35 -9.51
N LYS A 216 3.38 -9.31 -10.35
CA LYS A 216 3.90 -9.42 -11.73
C LYS A 216 5.36 -9.88 -11.75
N GLN A 217 6.18 -9.39 -10.84
CA GLN A 217 7.57 -9.84 -10.72
C GLN A 217 7.66 -11.27 -10.17
N ALA A 218 6.76 -11.69 -9.30
CA ALA A 218 6.68 -13.08 -8.83
C ALA A 218 6.37 -14.06 -9.98
N GLU A 219 5.60 -13.64 -10.98
CA GLU A 219 5.37 -14.40 -12.21
C GLU A 219 6.65 -14.49 -13.07
N ILE A 220 7.44 -13.42 -13.15
CA ILE A 220 8.73 -13.42 -13.87
C ILE A 220 9.71 -14.37 -13.17
N ALA A 221 9.84 -14.30 -11.85
CA ALA A 221 10.72 -15.19 -11.07
C ALA A 221 10.29 -16.66 -11.20
N ALA A 222 8.96 -16.89 -11.14
CA ALA A 222 8.41 -18.23 -11.38
C ALA A 222 8.77 -18.76 -12.78
N ALA A 223 8.60 -17.95 -13.83
CA ALA A 223 8.96 -18.36 -15.20
C ALA A 223 10.46 -18.71 -15.33
N MET A 224 11.34 -17.93 -14.69
CA MET A 224 12.77 -18.22 -14.64
C MET A 224 13.07 -19.55 -13.93
N SER A 225 12.44 -19.78 -12.78
CA SER A 225 12.57 -21.03 -12.01
C SER A 225 12.02 -22.23 -12.79
N LEU A 226 10.91 -22.06 -13.51
CA LEU A 226 10.31 -23.10 -14.36
C LEU A 226 11.25 -23.51 -15.50
N GLU A 227 11.86 -22.55 -16.18
CA GLU A 227 12.87 -22.87 -17.20
C GLU A 227 14.10 -23.55 -16.58
N ALA A 228 14.64 -23.02 -15.48
CA ALA A 228 15.78 -23.62 -14.80
C ALA A 228 15.52 -25.09 -14.38
N LEU A 229 14.29 -25.39 -13.96
CA LEU A 229 13.87 -26.73 -13.51
C LEU A 229 13.26 -27.61 -14.63
N LYS A 230 13.30 -27.17 -15.88
CA LYS A 230 12.78 -27.91 -17.05
C LYS A 230 11.32 -28.36 -16.86
N ALA A 231 10.46 -27.43 -16.46
CA ALA A 231 9.07 -27.69 -16.08
C ALA A 231 8.19 -28.13 -17.26
N ASN A 232 7.14 -28.85 -16.94
CA ASN A 232 6.08 -29.19 -17.88
C ASN A 232 5.12 -28.02 -18.06
N MET A 233 4.96 -27.51 -19.27
CA MET A 233 4.11 -26.36 -19.57
C MET A 233 2.62 -26.69 -19.77
N LYS A 234 2.20 -27.96 -19.76
CA LYS A 234 0.78 -28.34 -19.88
C LYS A 234 -0.12 -27.73 -18.79
N PRO A 235 0.32 -27.61 -17.50
CA PRO A 235 -0.46 -26.94 -16.45
C PRO A 235 -0.78 -25.46 -16.72
N TYR A 236 -0.09 -24.82 -17.65
CA TYR A 236 -0.27 -23.41 -18.01
C TYR A 236 -1.17 -23.19 -19.25
N SER A 237 -1.82 -24.26 -19.75
CA SER A 237 -2.75 -24.17 -20.87
C SER A 237 -3.95 -23.27 -20.56
N ALA A 238 -4.32 -22.34 -21.47
CA ALA A 238 -5.49 -21.47 -21.31
C ALA A 238 -6.76 -22.28 -21.02
N ARG A 239 -7.00 -23.36 -21.79
CA ARG A 239 -8.18 -24.23 -21.64
C ARG A 239 -8.36 -24.77 -20.22
N LEU A 240 -7.24 -25.09 -19.52
CA LEU A 240 -7.28 -25.63 -18.17
C LEU A 240 -7.82 -24.61 -17.16
N HIS A 241 -7.47 -23.33 -17.33
CA HIS A 241 -7.87 -22.26 -16.42
C HIS A 241 -9.25 -21.69 -16.77
N GLU A 242 -9.60 -21.62 -18.06
CA GLU A 242 -10.90 -21.17 -18.55
C GLU A 242 -12.05 -22.06 -18.05
N VAL A 243 -11.90 -23.39 -18.08
CA VAL A 243 -12.94 -24.31 -17.58
C VAL A 243 -13.17 -24.21 -16.07
N ARG A 244 -12.21 -23.68 -15.31
CA ARG A 244 -12.33 -23.45 -13.87
C ARG A 244 -12.83 -22.04 -13.54
N GLY A 245 -12.55 -21.02 -14.38
CA GLY A 245 -13.15 -19.70 -14.37
C GLY A 245 -12.56 -18.66 -13.41
N PHE A 246 -11.50 -18.95 -12.62
CA PHE A 246 -10.87 -17.96 -11.76
C PHE A 246 -10.04 -16.96 -12.57
N LYS A 247 -10.40 -15.67 -12.52
CA LYS A 247 -9.79 -14.61 -13.33
C LYS A 247 -8.29 -14.46 -13.08
N GLY A 248 -7.89 -14.41 -11.83
CA GLY A 248 -6.47 -14.29 -11.48
C GLY A 248 -5.64 -15.50 -11.97
N ALA A 249 -6.18 -16.72 -11.90
CA ALA A 249 -5.47 -17.91 -12.41
C ALA A 249 -5.34 -17.90 -13.95
N ILE A 250 -6.34 -17.40 -14.68
CA ILE A 250 -6.30 -17.20 -16.14
C ILE A 250 -5.20 -16.18 -16.46
N ARG A 251 -5.19 -15.02 -15.79
CA ARG A 251 -4.19 -13.95 -15.91
C ARG A 251 -2.78 -14.46 -15.66
N SER A 252 -2.55 -15.11 -14.52
CA SER A 252 -1.23 -15.62 -14.15
C SER A 252 -0.70 -16.69 -15.12
N ALA A 253 -1.56 -17.60 -15.57
CA ALA A 253 -1.18 -18.59 -16.59
C ALA A 253 -0.81 -17.93 -17.93
N GLU A 254 -1.50 -16.87 -18.31
CA GLU A 254 -1.19 -16.09 -19.52
C GLU A 254 0.15 -15.38 -19.39
N ALA A 255 0.42 -14.72 -18.26
CA ALA A 255 1.68 -14.05 -17.98
C ALA A 255 2.87 -15.02 -18.10
N ILE A 256 2.78 -16.20 -17.48
CA ILE A 256 3.82 -17.22 -17.60
C ILE A 256 4.02 -17.68 -19.06
N ARG A 257 2.94 -17.89 -19.83
CA ARG A 257 3.05 -18.25 -21.25
C ARG A 257 3.74 -17.17 -22.11
N LYS A 258 3.46 -15.88 -21.84
CA LYS A 258 4.14 -14.74 -22.50
C LYS A 258 5.63 -14.73 -22.16
N LEU A 259 5.99 -14.97 -20.91
CA LEU A 259 7.38 -14.91 -20.42
C LEU A 259 8.27 -16.00 -21.05
N VAL A 260 7.74 -17.22 -21.21
CA VAL A 260 8.49 -18.36 -21.78
C VAL A 260 8.36 -18.45 -23.30
N GLU A 261 7.67 -17.53 -23.95
CA GLU A 261 7.47 -17.52 -25.40
C GLU A 261 8.80 -17.40 -26.14
N GLY A 262 8.93 -18.20 -27.21
CA GLY A 262 10.12 -18.22 -28.07
C GLY A 262 11.30 -18.97 -27.51
N GLY A 263 11.16 -19.60 -26.33
CA GLY A 263 12.11 -20.55 -25.74
C GLY A 263 11.75 -22.00 -26.01
N ASP A 264 12.68 -22.88 -25.67
CA ASP A 264 12.59 -24.34 -25.93
C ASP A 264 11.79 -25.11 -24.85
N LEU A 265 11.39 -24.44 -23.75
CA LEU A 265 10.74 -25.12 -22.60
C LEU A 265 9.45 -25.89 -22.97
N LYS A 266 8.77 -25.47 -24.05
CA LYS A 266 7.57 -26.16 -24.55
C LYS A 266 7.86 -27.44 -25.31
N GLU A 267 9.12 -27.71 -25.68
CA GLU A 267 9.52 -28.91 -26.42
C GLU A 267 9.56 -30.15 -25.51
N GLU A 268 9.03 -31.28 -26.01
CA GLU A 268 8.98 -32.52 -25.24
C GLU A 268 10.36 -33.01 -24.79
N ARG A 269 11.42 -32.71 -25.57
CA ARG A 269 12.82 -33.06 -25.22
C ARG A 269 13.35 -32.37 -23.99
N ILE A 270 12.79 -31.20 -23.60
CA ILE A 270 13.27 -30.39 -22.48
C ILE A 270 12.62 -30.82 -21.17
N LYS A 271 11.31 -31.10 -21.15
CA LYS A 271 10.61 -31.47 -19.92
C LYS A 271 11.15 -32.78 -19.34
N CYS A 272 11.27 -32.82 -18.01
CA CYS A 272 11.83 -33.99 -17.33
C CYS A 272 10.78 -34.86 -16.64
N LYS A 273 9.57 -34.35 -16.38
CA LYS A 273 8.53 -35.05 -15.61
C LYS A 273 7.18 -34.98 -16.31
N VAL A 274 6.39 -36.05 -16.16
CA VAL A 274 4.98 -36.06 -16.56
C VAL A 274 4.20 -35.05 -15.73
N GLN A 275 4.54 -34.90 -14.44
CA GLN A 275 3.87 -34.02 -13.50
C GLN A 275 4.89 -33.43 -12.52
N ASP A 276 4.95 -32.07 -12.51
CA ASP A 276 5.81 -31.34 -11.60
C ASP A 276 5.21 -31.23 -10.19
N ALA A 277 6.02 -30.81 -9.24
CA ALA A 277 5.57 -30.48 -7.90
C ALA A 277 4.66 -29.24 -7.90
N TYR A 278 3.88 -29.08 -6.85
CA TYR A 278 2.89 -28.01 -6.73
C TYR A 278 3.49 -26.60 -6.82
N SER A 279 4.67 -26.36 -6.24
CA SER A 279 5.34 -25.07 -6.33
C SER A 279 5.70 -24.64 -7.76
N MET A 280 5.64 -25.56 -8.70
CA MET A 280 5.79 -25.31 -10.13
C MET A 280 4.43 -25.33 -10.84
N ARG A 281 3.71 -26.45 -10.84
CA ARG A 281 2.48 -26.61 -11.63
C ARG A 281 1.24 -25.89 -11.09
N SER A 282 1.21 -25.49 -9.80
CA SER A 282 0.11 -24.75 -9.20
C SER A 282 0.38 -23.24 -9.12
N THR A 283 1.45 -22.74 -9.74
CA THR A 283 1.78 -21.31 -9.76
C THR A 283 0.60 -20.44 -10.20
N PRO A 284 -0.12 -20.73 -11.30
CA PRO A 284 -1.25 -19.90 -11.73
C PRO A 284 -2.38 -19.82 -10.71
N GLN A 285 -2.67 -20.94 -10.02
CA GLN A 285 -3.74 -20.96 -9.01
C GLN A 285 -3.36 -20.15 -7.77
N VAL A 286 -2.09 -20.20 -7.33
CA VAL A 286 -1.64 -19.51 -6.10
C VAL A 286 -1.44 -18.02 -6.36
N ILE A 287 -0.66 -17.64 -7.38
CA ILE A 287 -0.47 -16.21 -7.71
C ILE A 287 -1.80 -15.59 -8.15
N GLY A 288 -2.61 -16.35 -8.92
CA GLY A 288 -3.94 -15.89 -9.34
C GLY A 288 -4.88 -15.63 -8.18
N THR A 289 -4.87 -16.47 -7.13
CA THR A 289 -5.65 -16.18 -5.91
C THR A 289 -5.21 -14.87 -5.26
N ALA A 290 -3.91 -14.57 -5.27
CA ALA A 290 -3.42 -13.30 -4.74
C ALA A 290 -3.87 -12.11 -5.62
N HIS A 291 -3.87 -12.24 -6.94
CA HIS A 291 -4.46 -11.22 -7.83
C HIS A 291 -5.93 -10.96 -7.51
N ASP A 292 -6.76 -12.02 -7.41
CA ASP A 292 -8.19 -11.88 -7.09
C ASP A 292 -8.40 -11.23 -5.70
N ALA A 293 -7.57 -11.54 -4.71
CA ALA A 293 -7.61 -10.94 -3.37
C ALA A 293 -7.23 -9.45 -3.40
N LEU A 294 -6.18 -9.08 -4.14
CA LEU A 294 -5.77 -7.68 -4.28
C LEU A 294 -6.82 -6.87 -5.07
N ASP A 295 -7.44 -7.43 -6.10
CA ASP A 295 -8.50 -6.78 -6.87
C ASP A 295 -9.73 -6.48 -5.99
N TYR A 296 -10.10 -7.41 -5.10
CA TYR A 296 -11.14 -7.16 -4.11
C TYR A 296 -10.75 -6.04 -3.14
N ALA A 297 -9.55 -6.12 -2.53
CA ALA A 297 -9.07 -5.08 -1.62
C ALA A 297 -8.99 -3.71 -2.32
N ARG A 298 -8.52 -3.67 -3.57
CA ARG A 298 -8.50 -2.47 -4.40
C ARG A 298 -9.88 -1.84 -4.54
N SER A 299 -10.91 -2.65 -4.83
CA SER A 299 -12.27 -2.15 -4.99
C SER A 299 -12.78 -1.48 -3.71
N GLN A 300 -12.46 -2.03 -2.52
CA GLN A 300 -12.85 -1.46 -1.24
C GLN A 300 -12.10 -0.16 -0.93
N VAL A 301 -10.79 -0.13 -1.18
CA VAL A 301 -9.97 1.08 -0.99
C VAL A 301 -10.42 2.21 -1.93
N GLU A 302 -10.76 1.92 -3.19
CA GLU A 302 -11.25 2.92 -4.13
C GLU A 302 -12.65 3.46 -3.77
N ILE A 303 -13.51 2.64 -3.14
CA ILE A 303 -14.78 3.12 -2.55
C ILE A 303 -14.47 4.11 -1.42
N GLU A 304 -13.58 3.76 -0.49
CA GLU A 304 -13.22 4.63 0.63
C GLU A 304 -12.55 5.93 0.17
N LEU A 305 -11.66 5.87 -0.82
CA LEU A 305 -11.03 7.05 -1.42
C LEU A 305 -12.05 8.06 -1.97
N ASN A 306 -13.22 7.58 -2.40
CA ASN A 306 -14.27 8.38 -3.04
C ASN A 306 -15.55 8.48 -2.20
N GLY A 307 -15.50 8.04 -0.94
CA GLY A 307 -16.59 8.15 0.03
C GLY A 307 -16.49 9.37 0.93
N VAL A 308 -17.53 9.61 1.71
CA VAL A 308 -17.56 10.62 2.77
C VAL A 308 -17.25 9.96 4.11
N GLY A 309 -15.96 9.71 4.37
CA GLY A 309 -15.45 9.23 5.64
C GLY A 309 -15.35 10.37 6.65
N ASP A 310 -16.45 10.75 7.29
CA ASP A 310 -16.54 11.87 8.24
C ASP A 310 -17.69 11.66 9.24
N ASN A 311 -17.72 12.46 10.30
CA ASN A 311 -18.84 12.53 11.28
C ASN A 311 -18.80 13.87 12.06
N PRO A 312 -19.91 14.60 12.19
CA PRO A 312 -21.19 14.39 11.51
C PRO A 312 -21.12 14.68 10.01
N VAL A 313 -22.08 14.18 9.25
CA VAL A 313 -22.25 14.41 7.82
C VAL A 313 -23.39 15.40 7.59
N PHE A 314 -23.19 16.37 6.72
CA PHE A 314 -24.13 17.45 6.42
C PHE A 314 -24.74 17.26 5.02
N PHE A 315 -26.03 17.51 4.91
CA PHE A 315 -26.83 17.39 3.67
C PHE A 315 -27.50 18.74 3.36
N PRO A 316 -26.80 19.65 2.64
CA PRO A 316 -27.28 21.03 2.47
C PRO A 316 -28.60 21.18 1.72
N LYS A 317 -28.96 20.23 0.86
CA LYS A 317 -30.22 20.28 0.10
C LYS A 317 -31.42 19.98 0.98
N GLU A 318 -31.25 19.12 1.97
CA GLU A 318 -32.25 18.65 2.91
C GLU A 318 -32.23 19.47 4.21
N ASP A 319 -31.30 20.42 4.35
CA ASP A 319 -31.01 21.16 5.58
C ASP A 319 -30.81 20.24 6.80
N LEU A 320 -30.13 19.10 6.58
CA LEU A 320 -30.04 18.01 7.55
C LEU A 320 -28.57 17.78 7.96
N GLN A 321 -28.39 17.44 9.25
CA GLN A 321 -27.13 16.94 9.79
C GLN A 321 -27.40 15.60 10.45
N ILE A 322 -26.53 14.61 10.16
CA ILE A 322 -26.65 13.26 10.72
C ILE A 322 -25.32 12.88 11.37
N SER A 323 -25.36 12.47 12.63
CA SER A 323 -24.25 11.82 13.31
C SER A 323 -24.31 10.31 13.06
N GLY A 324 -23.17 9.73 12.71
CA GLY A 324 -23.06 8.31 12.38
C GLY A 324 -21.62 7.82 12.60
N ALA A 325 -21.22 6.81 11.86
CA ALA A 325 -19.91 6.18 11.98
C ALA A 325 -19.18 6.00 10.62
N ASN A 326 -19.33 6.95 9.70
CA ASN A 326 -18.71 6.86 8.38
C ASN A 326 -17.16 6.96 8.41
N PHE A 327 -16.60 7.23 9.57
CA PHE A 327 -15.16 7.14 9.83
C PHE A 327 -14.66 5.70 10.04
N GLN A 328 -15.55 4.71 10.20
CA GLN A 328 -15.19 3.34 10.57
C GLN A 328 -14.34 2.66 9.48
N GLY A 329 -13.09 2.33 9.80
CA GLY A 329 -12.11 1.79 8.85
C GLY A 329 -12.20 0.30 8.57
N SER A 330 -13.14 -0.45 9.19
CA SER A 330 -13.26 -1.91 9.00
C SER A 330 -13.47 -2.35 7.55
N PRO A 331 -14.22 -1.61 6.69
CA PRO A 331 -14.34 -1.94 5.28
C PRO A 331 -13.02 -1.96 4.51
N VAL A 332 -11.98 -1.28 5.02
CA VAL A 332 -10.62 -1.27 4.47
C VAL A 332 -9.71 -2.25 5.20
N SER A 333 -9.73 -2.27 6.55
CA SER A 333 -8.78 -3.07 7.33
C SER A 333 -8.90 -4.57 7.09
N LEU A 334 -10.11 -5.12 6.99
CA LEU A 334 -10.31 -6.55 6.76
C LEU A 334 -9.83 -7.02 5.37
N PRO A 335 -10.20 -6.37 4.25
CA PRO A 335 -9.61 -6.70 2.94
C PRO A 335 -8.09 -6.55 2.89
N MET A 336 -7.52 -5.60 3.63
CA MET A 336 -6.07 -5.41 3.69
C MET A 336 -5.36 -6.50 4.50
N ASP A 337 -5.96 -7.06 5.54
CA ASP A 337 -5.44 -8.28 6.20
C ASP A 337 -5.41 -9.47 5.25
N MET A 338 -6.46 -9.65 4.45
CA MET A 338 -6.50 -10.66 3.39
C MET A 338 -5.40 -10.43 2.35
N ALA A 339 -5.17 -9.19 1.93
CA ALA A 339 -4.12 -8.84 0.98
C ALA A 339 -2.71 -9.19 1.52
N GLY A 340 -2.42 -8.87 2.79
CA GLY A 340 -1.15 -9.27 3.43
C GLY A 340 -0.95 -10.77 3.49
N ALA A 341 -1.99 -11.53 3.83
CA ALA A 341 -1.96 -12.99 3.83
C ALA A 341 -1.72 -13.57 2.41
N ALA A 342 -2.31 -12.95 1.38
CA ALA A 342 -2.12 -13.36 -0.02
C ALA A 342 -0.65 -13.16 -0.47
N ILE A 343 -0.01 -12.05 -0.11
CA ILE A 343 1.42 -11.81 -0.38
C ILE A 343 2.27 -12.88 0.32
N THR A 344 1.99 -13.16 1.59
CA THR A 344 2.70 -14.23 2.35
C THR A 344 2.56 -15.60 1.66
N MET A 345 1.37 -15.95 1.20
CA MET A 345 1.13 -17.22 0.48
C MET A 345 1.99 -17.34 -0.79
N VAL A 346 2.09 -16.28 -1.58
CA VAL A 346 2.94 -16.26 -2.79
C VAL A 346 4.43 -16.29 -2.42
N SER A 347 4.84 -15.61 -1.36
CA SER A 347 6.22 -15.66 -0.85
C SER A 347 6.63 -17.08 -0.42
N VAL A 348 5.74 -17.83 0.23
CA VAL A 348 5.96 -19.25 0.56
C VAL A 348 6.17 -20.07 -0.72
N MET A 349 5.39 -19.81 -1.78
CA MET A 349 5.56 -20.48 -3.07
C MET A 349 6.92 -20.15 -3.71
N SER A 350 7.36 -18.91 -3.63
CA SER A 350 8.68 -18.45 -4.10
C SER A 350 9.80 -19.19 -3.38
N GLU A 351 9.75 -19.29 -2.06
CA GLU A 351 10.75 -20.03 -1.28
C GLU A 351 10.74 -21.53 -1.63
N ARG A 352 9.57 -22.17 -1.85
CA ARG A 352 9.52 -23.56 -2.27
C ARG A 352 10.21 -23.81 -3.63
N ARG A 353 10.18 -22.86 -4.56
CA ARG A 353 10.93 -22.93 -5.81
C ARG A 353 12.43 -22.74 -5.57
N LEU A 354 12.82 -21.81 -4.69
CA LEU A 354 14.22 -21.64 -4.25
C LEU A 354 14.78 -22.92 -3.65
N ASN A 355 14.04 -23.58 -2.75
CA ASN A 355 14.43 -24.87 -2.18
C ASN A 355 14.68 -25.91 -3.29
N ARG A 356 13.83 -25.96 -4.32
CA ARG A 356 14.01 -26.91 -5.43
C ARG A 356 15.27 -26.61 -6.25
N LEU A 357 15.58 -25.37 -6.49
CA LEU A 357 16.79 -24.97 -7.20
C LEU A 357 18.06 -25.40 -6.46
N ASN A 358 18.07 -25.26 -5.14
CA ASN A 358 19.20 -25.58 -4.28
C ASN A 358 19.40 -27.08 -3.99
N ASN A 359 18.31 -27.86 -4.01
CA ASN A 359 18.32 -29.26 -3.59
C ASN A 359 18.66 -30.20 -4.76
N PRO A 360 19.81 -30.91 -4.76
CA PRO A 360 20.24 -31.75 -5.86
C PRO A 360 19.27 -32.91 -6.15
N ALA A 361 18.49 -33.37 -5.19
CA ALA A 361 17.47 -34.38 -5.42
C ALA A 361 16.23 -33.84 -6.18
N LEU A 362 16.04 -32.53 -6.27
CA LEU A 362 14.85 -31.89 -6.81
C LEU A 362 15.13 -30.98 -8.02
N ASN A 363 16.39 -30.58 -8.26
CA ASN A 363 16.77 -29.53 -9.19
C ASN A 363 17.04 -29.98 -10.62
N VAL A 364 16.73 -31.22 -10.93
CA VAL A 364 16.82 -31.78 -12.31
C VAL A 364 18.21 -31.68 -12.89
N GLY A 365 19.22 -32.13 -12.13
CA GLY A 365 20.62 -32.25 -12.56
C GLY A 365 21.40 -30.93 -12.53
N LEU A 366 20.91 -29.90 -11.82
CA LEU A 366 21.74 -28.76 -11.45
C LEU A 366 22.69 -29.15 -10.31
N PRO A 367 23.84 -28.48 -10.15
CA PRO A 367 24.72 -28.74 -9.02
C PRO A 367 24.06 -28.38 -7.70
N ALA A 368 24.43 -29.08 -6.62
CA ALA A 368 23.95 -28.75 -5.27
C ALA A 368 24.23 -27.29 -4.92
N PHE A 369 23.25 -26.60 -4.38
CA PHE A 369 23.33 -25.18 -3.99
C PHE A 369 23.83 -24.26 -5.12
N LEU A 370 23.69 -24.70 -6.38
CA LEU A 370 24.05 -23.95 -7.59
C LEU A 370 25.55 -23.53 -7.63
N THR A 371 26.44 -24.38 -7.09
CA THR A 371 27.91 -24.18 -7.12
C THR A 371 28.64 -25.31 -7.84
N LYS A 372 29.71 -24.97 -8.56
CA LYS A 372 30.59 -25.94 -9.23
C LYS A 372 31.59 -26.61 -8.29
N GLY A 373 31.90 -25.99 -7.18
CA GLY A 373 32.95 -26.41 -6.25
C GLY A 373 32.41 -27.02 -4.96
N ALA A 374 31.38 -27.87 -5.03
CA ALA A 374 30.76 -28.46 -3.84
C ALA A 374 31.79 -29.12 -2.90
N GLY A 375 31.68 -28.82 -1.62
CA GLY A 375 32.62 -29.23 -0.59
C GLY A 375 33.60 -28.12 -0.18
N MET A 376 34.28 -27.47 -1.12
CA MET A 376 35.05 -26.24 -0.87
C MET A 376 34.13 -25.02 -0.83
N PHE A 377 33.13 -24.99 -1.71
CA PHE A 377 32.13 -23.93 -1.80
C PHE A 377 30.76 -24.46 -1.38
N SER A 378 29.97 -23.60 -0.73
CA SER A 378 28.61 -23.87 -0.30
C SER A 378 27.55 -23.18 -1.17
N GLY A 379 27.96 -22.29 -2.08
CA GLY A 379 27.09 -21.62 -3.03
C GLY A 379 25.93 -20.88 -2.36
N MET A 380 24.70 -21.14 -2.81
CA MET A 380 23.50 -20.48 -2.32
C MET A 380 22.80 -21.20 -1.14
N MET A 381 23.50 -22.06 -0.39
CA MET A 381 22.90 -22.79 0.72
C MET A 381 22.26 -21.85 1.75
N LEU A 382 22.97 -20.84 2.25
CA LEU A 382 22.49 -19.91 3.28
C LEU A 382 21.53 -18.85 2.71
N SER A 383 21.47 -18.67 1.41
CA SER A 383 20.46 -17.81 0.78
C SER A 383 19.04 -18.31 1.08
N GLN A 384 18.84 -19.64 1.12
CA GLN A 384 17.57 -20.23 1.54
C GLN A 384 17.26 -19.92 3.00
N TYR A 385 18.21 -20.01 3.93
CA TYR A 385 18.00 -19.69 5.35
C TYR A 385 17.55 -18.23 5.55
N THR A 386 18.09 -17.32 4.75
CA THR A 386 17.67 -15.92 4.77
C THR A 386 16.21 -15.77 4.29
N ALA A 387 15.79 -16.50 3.26
CA ALA A 387 14.41 -16.50 2.80
C ALA A 387 13.47 -17.17 3.84
N ASP A 388 13.90 -18.29 4.45
CA ASP A 388 13.12 -19.02 5.45
C ASP A 388 12.83 -18.18 6.68
N MET A 389 13.82 -17.41 7.16
CA MET A 389 13.64 -16.48 8.28
C MET A 389 12.56 -15.44 7.95
N GLN A 390 12.62 -14.81 6.77
CA GLN A 390 11.64 -13.81 6.32
C GLN A 390 10.24 -14.43 6.14
N ILE A 391 10.12 -15.67 5.70
CA ILE A 391 8.84 -16.40 5.61
C ILE A 391 8.21 -16.59 6.99
N VAL A 392 9.00 -16.98 8.00
CA VAL A 392 8.46 -17.15 9.36
C VAL A 392 7.97 -15.82 9.92
N GLU A 393 8.72 -14.74 9.71
CA GLU A 393 8.29 -13.40 10.11
C GLU A 393 6.98 -12.98 9.40
N GLN A 394 6.86 -13.20 8.09
CA GLN A 394 5.62 -12.94 7.36
C GLN A 394 4.43 -13.75 7.91
N ARG A 395 4.61 -15.01 8.28
CA ARG A 395 3.55 -15.83 8.88
C ARG A 395 3.07 -15.26 10.21
N ILE A 396 3.97 -14.77 11.05
CA ILE A 396 3.62 -14.09 12.31
C ILE A 396 2.84 -12.80 12.01
N LEU A 397 3.33 -11.98 11.09
CA LEU A 397 2.70 -10.74 10.67
C LEU A 397 1.35 -10.95 9.95
N SER A 398 1.07 -12.15 9.42
CA SER A 398 -0.20 -12.45 8.75
C SER A 398 -1.37 -12.68 9.71
N ALA A 399 -1.13 -12.71 11.03
CA ALA A 399 -2.23 -12.72 12.00
C ALA A 399 -3.11 -11.46 11.79
N PRO A 400 -4.46 -11.61 11.62
CA PRO A 400 -5.32 -10.46 11.32
C PRO A 400 -5.32 -9.44 12.46
N ALA A 401 -5.06 -8.18 12.15
CA ALA A 401 -5.18 -7.07 13.08
C ALA A 401 -6.61 -6.53 13.17
N SER A 402 -7.37 -6.62 12.08
CA SER A 402 -8.74 -6.13 11.99
C SER A 402 -9.73 -6.78 12.98
N ILE A 403 -9.37 -7.94 13.54
CA ILE A 403 -10.16 -8.66 14.55
C ILE A 403 -9.71 -8.38 16.00
N GLN A 404 -8.71 -7.51 16.20
CA GLN A 404 -8.07 -7.24 17.51
C GLN A 404 -8.63 -5.98 18.18
N SER A 405 -9.92 -5.69 18.01
CA SER A 405 -10.55 -4.51 18.60
C SER A 405 -10.33 -4.44 20.12
N ILE A 406 -10.02 -3.24 20.60
CA ILE A 406 -9.82 -2.93 22.02
C ILE A 406 -10.71 -1.72 22.34
N PRO A 407 -11.58 -1.77 23.40
CA PRO A 407 -12.39 -0.63 23.79
C PRO A 407 -11.55 0.63 24.08
N ALA A 408 -12.06 1.78 23.70
CA ALA A 408 -11.43 3.09 23.90
C ALA A 408 -12.44 4.14 24.37
N ALA A 409 -11.98 5.31 24.80
CA ALA A 409 -12.76 6.47 25.18
C ALA A 409 -13.87 6.13 26.21
N ALA A 410 -13.50 5.49 27.32
CA ALA A 410 -14.43 5.07 28.39
C ALA A 410 -15.59 4.19 27.88
N ASP A 411 -15.28 3.25 26.97
CA ASP A 411 -16.19 2.33 26.28
C ASP A 411 -17.22 3.00 25.33
N GLN A 412 -17.17 4.30 25.13
CA GLN A 412 -17.96 4.97 24.07
C GLN A 412 -17.52 4.49 22.67
N GLU A 413 -16.26 4.14 22.53
CA GLU A 413 -15.65 3.59 21.32
C GLU A 413 -15.25 2.14 21.55
N ASP A 414 -16.23 1.28 21.84
CA ASP A 414 -16.05 -0.10 22.28
C ASP A 414 -15.69 -1.08 21.15
N PHE A 415 -15.77 -0.64 19.88
CA PHE A 415 -15.32 -1.38 18.72
C PHE A 415 -14.55 -0.47 17.74
N VAL A 416 -13.28 -0.82 17.49
CA VAL A 416 -12.36 -0.06 16.64
C VAL A 416 -11.78 -0.94 15.54
N SER A 417 -11.34 -0.33 14.41
CA SER A 417 -10.97 -1.07 13.20
C SER A 417 -9.55 -1.64 13.20
N MET A 418 -8.66 -1.16 14.08
CA MET A 418 -7.23 -1.48 14.12
C MET A 418 -6.50 -1.31 12.76
N GLY A 419 -7.00 -0.37 11.93
CA GLY A 419 -6.56 -0.21 10.56
C GLY A 419 -5.08 0.16 10.41
N MET A 420 -4.54 1.03 11.29
CA MET A 420 -3.11 1.36 11.25
C MET A 420 -2.22 0.15 11.56
N ASN A 421 -2.63 -0.73 12.46
CA ASN A 421 -1.91 -1.99 12.71
C ASN A 421 -1.88 -2.86 11.46
N THR A 422 -3.02 -2.99 10.76
CA THR A 422 -3.10 -3.70 9.48
C THR A 422 -2.18 -3.09 8.44
N ALA A 423 -2.19 -1.76 8.28
CA ALA A 423 -1.36 -1.07 7.30
C ALA A 423 0.13 -1.23 7.58
N ILE A 424 0.57 -1.02 8.83
CA ILE A 424 1.99 -1.11 9.21
C ILE A 424 2.54 -2.52 9.01
N LYS A 425 1.83 -3.57 9.48
CA LYS A 425 2.30 -4.96 9.31
C LYS A 425 2.34 -5.38 7.83
N ASN A 426 1.44 -4.87 7.00
CA ASN A 426 1.41 -5.18 5.59
C ASN A 426 2.65 -4.65 4.86
N PHE A 427 3.15 -3.47 5.20
CA PHE A 427 4.42 -2.98 4.66
C PHE A 427 5.62 -3.80 5.12
N GLN A 428 5.61 -4.33 6.35
CA GLN A 428 6.63 -5.27 6.82
C GLN A 428 6.57 -6.61 6.05
N ILE A 429 5.37 -7.13 5.79
CA ILE A 429 5.15 -8.31 4.94
C ILE A 429 5.72 -8.05 3.53
N LEU A 430 5.43 -6.91 2.93
CA LEU A 430 5.89 -6.57 1.58
C LEU A 430 7.41 -6.36 1.53
N ASP A 431 8.01 -5.79 2.57
CA ASP A 431 9.47 -5.60 2.65
C ASP A 431 10.20 -6.96 2.67
N ASN A 432 9.67 -7.94 3.43
CA ASN A 432 10.16 -9.31 3.42
C ASN A 432 9.93 -9.98 2.05
N ALA A 433 8.78 -9.73 1.42
CA ALA A 433 8.43 -10.28 0.12
C ALA A 433 9.43 -9.83 -0.98
N TYR A 434 9.89 -8.58 -0.95
CA TYR A 434 10.95 -8.11 -1.83
C TYR A 434 12.26 -8.89 -1.64
N GLY A 435 12.64 -9.17 -0.40
CA GLY A 435 13.84 -9.94 -0.08
C GLY A 435 13.76 -11.38 -0.58
N ILE A 436 12.67 -12.08 -0.27
CA ILE A 436 12.45 -13.48 -0.66
C ILE A 436 12.45 -13.62 -2.19
N LEU A 437 11.71 -12.74 -2.87
CA LEU A 437 11.64 -12.75 -4.34
C LEU A 437 12.98 -12.42 -5.00
N GLY A 438 13.73 -11.46 -4.41
CA GLY A 438 15.07 -11.13 -4.85
C GLY A 438 16.03 -12.32 -4.81
N ILE A 439 15.93 -13.14 -3.74
CA ILE A 439 16.73 -14.36 -3.59
C ILE A 439 16.29 -15.42 -4.62
N GLU A 440 14.98 -15.61 -4.88
CA GLU A 440 14.52 -16.51 -5.94
C GLU A 440 15.06 -16.07 -7.31
N PHE A 441 14.97 -14.79 -7.65
CA PHE A 441 15.52 -14.25 -8.90
C PHE A 441 17.02 -14.55 -9.05
N MET A 442 17.81 -14.30 -8.00
CA MET A 442 19.23 -14.57 -7.99
C MET A 442 19.54 -16.05 -8.22
N ALA A 443 18.83 -16.94 -7.51
CA ALA A 443 18.98 -18.38 -7.64
C ALA A 443 18.56 -18.89 -9.02
N ALA A 444 17.43 -18.40 -9.54
CA ALA A 444 16.96 -18.76 -10.87
C ALA A 444 17.94 -18.29 -11.97
N ALA A 445 18.48 -17.07 -11.88
CA ALA A 445 19.49 -16.59 -12.79
C ALA A 445 20.77 -17.45 -12.73
N GLN A 446 21.21 -17.82 -11.53
CA GLN A 446 22.36 -18.73 -11.33
C GLN A 446 22.10 -20.11 -11.94
N ALA A 447 20.91 -20.67 -11.72
CA ALA A 447 20.54 -21.97 -12.28
C ALA A 447 20.46 -21.97 -13.81
N LEU A 448 19.97 -20.90 -14.40
CA LEU A 448 19.91 -20.74 -15.86
C LEU A 448 21.29 -20.64 -16.51
N ASP A 449 22.34 -20.22 -15.80
CA ASP A 449 23.71 -20.26 -16.31
C ASP A 449 24.28 -21.69 -16.46
N PHE A 450 23.66 -22.69 -15.81
CA PHE A 450 23.99 -24.09 -15.99
C PHE A 450 23.13 -24.81 -17.06
N ARG A 451 22.28 -24.06 -17.80
CA ARG A 451 21.43 -24.62 -18.86
C ARG A 451 21.92 -24.16 -20.25
N ASP A 452 21.79 -25.02 -21.23
CA ASP A 452 22.32 -24.89 -22.60
C ASP A 452 21.25 -24.84 -23.69
N TYR A 453 20.00 -24.50 -23.35
CA TYR A 453 18.90 -24.34 -24.29
C TYR A 453 18.36 -22.92 -24.35
N LYS A 454 17.53 -22.63 -25.35
CA LYS A 454 17.02 -21.28 -25.59
C LYS A 454 15.93 -20.94 -24.59
N PHE A 455 16.12 -19.85 -23.86
CA PHE A 455 15.14 -19.31 -22.91
C PHE A 455 14.09 -18.43 -23.60
N GLY A 456 12.89 -18.36 -23.00
CA GLY A 456 11.83 -17.42 -23.43
C GLY A 456 12.27 -15.97 -23.37
N LYS A 457 11.61 -15.14 -24.16
CA LYS A 457 11.95 -13.72 -24.31
C LYS A 457 11.97 -12.97 -22.99
N GLY A 458 10.95 -13.18 -22.14
CA GLY A 458 10.84 -12.54 -20.84
C GLY A 458 11.89 -13.03 -19.86
N VAL A 459 12.10 -14.35 -19.79
CA VAL A 459 13.12 -14.99 -18.95
C VAL A 459 14.53 -14.53 -19.31
N LYS A 460 14.87 -14.51 -20.62
CA LYS A 460 16.15 -14.02 -21.11
C LYS A 460 16.38 -12.57 -20.69
N LYS A 461 15.37 -11.70 -20.87
CA LYS A 461 15.47 -10.29 -20.51
C LYS A 461 15.66 -10.10 -19.00
N ALA A 462 14.89 -10.80 -18.17
CA ALA A 462 15.03 -10.74 -16.71
C ALA A 462 16.44 -11.16 -16.27
N LYS A 463 16.95 -12.27 -16.80
CA LYS A 463 18.33 -12.74 -16.52
C LYS A 463 19.37 -11.68 -16.92
N GLU A 464 19.22 -11.03 -18.08
CA GLU A 464 20.12 -9.97 -18.53
C GLU A 464 20.16 -8.78 -17.56
N ILE A 465 18.99 -8.38 -17.02
CA ILE A 465 18.91 -7.28 -16.03
C ILE A 465 19.59 -7.70 -14.72
N ILE A 466 19.25 -8.89 -14.19
CA ILE A 466 19.84 -9.39 -12.95
C ILE A 466 21.38 -9.44 -13.05
N ARG A 467 21.93 -9.89 -14.17
CA ARG A 467 23.39 -9.99 -14.38
C ARG A 467 24.12 -8.64 -14.49
N LYS A 468 23.38 -7.52 -14.63
CA LYS A 468 23.98 -6.18 -14.48
C LYS A 468 24.20 -5.80 -13.02
N HIS A 469 23.47 -6.40 -12.09
CA HIS A 469 23.49 -6.06 -10.65
C HIS A 469 24.21 -7.12 -9.81
N VAL A 470 24.09 -8.39 -10.21
CA VAL A 470 24.68 -9.53 -9.49
C VAL A 470 25.38 -10.46 -10.47
N GLU A 471 26.66 -10.63 -10.30
CA GLU A 471 27.51 -11.49 -11.12
C GLU A 471 27.23 -12.98 -10.83
N PHE A 472 27.62 -13.84 -11.78
CA PHE A 472 27.62 -15.29 -11.57
C PHE A 472 28.45 -15.66 -10.34
N LEU A 473 27.94 -16.57 -9.51
CA LEU A 473 28.64 -17.09 -8.34
C LEU A 473 29.53 -18.26 -8.77
N ASP A 474 30.75 -17.95 -9.17
CA ASP A 474 31.75 -18.98 -9.56
C ASP A 474 32.51 -19.50 -8.32
N VAL A 475 32.86 -18.60 -7.41
CA VAL A 475 33.47 -18.86 -6.10
C VAL A 475 32.64 -18.19 -5.01
N ASP A 476 32.63 -18.79 -3.81
CA ASP A 476 31.89 -18.20 -2.68
C ASP A 476 32.37 -16.78 -2.35
N ARG A 477 31.44 -15.89 -2.13
CA ARG A 477 31.65 -14.51 -1.67
C ARG A 477 30.55 -14.12 -0.67
N PRO A 478 30.71 -13.01 0.09
CA PRO A 478 29.68 -12.53 1.01
C PRO A 478 28.39 -12.14 0.29
N LEU A 479 27.34 -12.98 0.35
CA LEU A 479 26.10 -12.84 -0.43
C LEU A 479 25.14 -11.78 0.11
N TYR A 480 25.32 -11.23 1.32
CA TYR A 480 24.41 -10.23 1.87
C TYR A 480 24.30 -8.97 1.00
N LYS A 481 25.39 -8.60 0.29
CA LYS A 481 25.38 -7.49 -0.65
C LYS A 481 24.53 -7.80 -1.87
N ASP A 482 24.65 -9.02 -2.40
CA ASP A 482 23.87 -9.48 -3.54
C ASP A 482 22.37 -9.58 -3.18
N HIS A 483 22.04 -10.11 -1.98
CA HIS A 483 20.67 -10.16 -1.49
C HIS A 483 20.06 -8.76 -1.36
N THR A 484 20.82 -7.80 -0.81
CA THR A 484 20.37 -6.41 -0.68
C THR A 484 20.16 -5.76 -2.06
N ALA A 485 21.11 -5.94 -2.98
CA ALA A 485 21.01 -5.43 -4.35
C ALA A 485 19.77 -6.00 -5.07
N MET A 486 19.52 -7.30 -4.92
CA MET A 486 18.34 -7.94 -5.51
C MET A 486 17.03 -7.48 -4.89
N LYS A 487 16.98 -7.29 -3.56
CA LYS A 487 15.80 -6.70 -2.88
C LYS A 487 15.47 -5.31 -3.45
N GLU A 488 16.47 -4.43 -3.55
CA GLU A 488 16.30 -3.09 -4.10
C GLU A 488 15.95 -3.12 -5.60
N LEU A 489 16.49 -4.06 -6.36
CA LEU A 489 16.16 -4.24 -7.78
C LEU A 489 14.67 -4.63 -7.96
N VAL A 490 14.14 -5.54 -7.14
CA VAL A 490 12.72 -5.90 -7.14
C VAL A 490 11.86 -4.69 -6.75
N LYS A 491 12.25 -3.98 -5.69
CA LYS A 491 11.53 -2.79 -5.19
C LYS A 491 11.48 -1.65 -6.23
N SER A 492 12.53 -1.48 -7.03
CA SER A 492 12.59 -0.48 -8.11
C SER A 492 11.67 -0.78 -9.30
N CYS A 493 11.19 -2.02 -9.40
CA CYS A 493 10.46 -2.56 -10.56
C CYS A 493 11.25 -2.49 -11.89
N GLU A 494 12.59 -2.42 -11.87
CA GLU A 494 13.39 -2.36 -13.09
C GLU A 494 13.22 -3.62 -13.93
N ILE A 495 13.25 -4.82 -13.30
CA ILE A 495 13.03 -6.09 -13.99
C ILE A 495 11.67 -6.08 -14.70
N LEU A 496 10.60 -5.71 -13.99
CA LEU A 496 9.25 -5.66 -14.54
C LEU A 496 9.17 -4.73 -15.76
N LYS A 497 9.63 -3.49 -15.60
CA LYS A 497 9.58 -2.47 -16.66
C LYS A 497 10.33 -2.91 -17.93
N GLU A 498 11.49 -3.52 -17.76
CA GLU A 498 12.31 -3.95 -18.90
C GLU A 498 11.76 -5.22 -19.56
N VAL A 499 11.17 -6.14 -18.79
CA VAL A 499 10.50 -7.34 -19.32
C VAL A 499 9.23 -6.97 -20.08
N GLU A 500 8.37 -6.10 -19.53
CA GLU A 500 7.12 -5.67 -20.19
C GLU A 500 7.39 -4.96 -21.53
N LYS A 501 8.52 -4.28 -21.71
CA LYS A 501 8.91 -3.73 -23.02
C LYS A 501 9.07 -4.80 -24.11
N ILE A 502 9.37 -6.04 -23.73
CA ILE A 502 9.65 -7.15 -24.66
C ILE A 502 8.43 -8.05 -24.84
N VAL A 503 7.67 -8.32 -23.78
CA VAL A 503 6.56 -9.29 -23.80
C VAL A 503 5.18 -8.65 -23.80
N GLY A 504 5.09 -7.31 -23.66
CA GLY A 504 3.86 -6.58 -23.41
C GLY A 504 3.47 -6.61 -21.94
N SER A 505 2.36 -5.94 -21.59
CA SER A 505 1.84 -5.91 -20.21
C SER A 505 1.57 -7.32 -19.69
N LEU A 506 1.89 -7.52 -18.41
CA LEU A 506 1.59 -8.72 -17.64
C LEU A 506 0.26 -8.59 -16.87
N GLU A 507 -0.64 -7.72 -17.34
CA GLU A 507 -2.00 -7.53 -16.81
C GLU A 507 -2.99 -8.56 -17.32
#